data_f7895cfbeefdfb855a648c5e921e55c9
#
_entry.id   f7895cfbeefdfb855a648c5e921e55c9
#
_cell.length_a   1.000
_cell.length_b   1.000
_cell.length_c   1.000
_cell.angle_alpha   90.00
_cell.angle_beta   90.00
_cell.angle_gamma   90.00
#
_symmetry.space_group_name_H-M   'P 1'
#
loop_
_entity.id
_entity.type
_entity.pdbx_description
1 polymer ?
#
loop_
_entity_poly.entity_id
_entity_poly.type
_entity_poly.pdbx_seq_one_letter_code
_entity_poly.pdbx_strand_id
1 'polypeptide(L)'
;MGHVIIHRMKVRQSLKGVKIAYAFVAVLTAAIAAYWLGASNPPDVPLWAPMLAPAALLLLTVIRHLRRRTTSLDVQGERLRYEAGLFSKTSRIMELSKVQDVRFDQTFGQRIIGTGDLSVETAGETSRIVMASIDRPREVAEHILELSRAQRARS
;
A
#
# COMPACT_ATOMS: atom_id res chain seq x y z
N MET A 1 8.58 36.14 15.72
CA MET A 1 7.84 34.89 16.08
C MET A 1 7.26 34.30 14.81
N GLY A 2 8.04 33.45 14.15
CA GLY A 2 7.60 32.78 12.92
C GLY A 2 6.69 31.61 13.25
N HIS A 3 5.47 31.62 12.76
CA HIS A 3 4.57 30.47 12.78
C HIS A 3 5.28 29.32 12.07
N VAL A 4 5.73 28.34 12.83
CA VAL A 4 6.17 27.05 12.32
C VAL A 4 4.92 26.34 11.80
N ILE A 5 4.66 26.45 10.49
CA ILE A 5 3.66 25.64 9.83
C ILE A 5 4.20 24.20 9.91
N ILE A 6 3.72 23.44 10.88
CA ILE A 6 4.03 22.02 11.00
C ILE A 6 3.31 21.33 9.83
N HIS A 7 4.02 21.17 8.72
CA HIS A 7 3.55 20.34 7.61
C HIS A 7 3.46 18.90 8.08
N ARG A 8 2.27 18.52 8.50
CA ARG A 8 1.97 17.12 8.85
C ARG A 8 1.36 16.44 7.63
N MET A 9 2.13 15.54 7.03
CA MET A 9 1.65 14.70 5.94
C MET A 9 1.61 13.25 6.38
N LYS A 10 0.45 12.62 6.27
CA LYS A 10 0.29 11.20 6.56
C LYS A 10 -0.08 10.43 5.29
N VAL A 11 0.80 9.56 4.85
CA VAL A 11 0.60 8.68 3.70
C VAL A 11 0.23 7.29 4.18
N ARG A 12 -0.80 6.70 3.58
CA ARG A 12 -1.22 5.32 3.84
C ARG A 12 -1.23 4.53 2.55
N GLN A 13 -1.11 3.21 2.67
CA GLN A 13 -1.26 2.34 1.52
C GLN A 13 -2.70 2.39 0.98
N SER A 14 -2.81 2.42 -0.34
CA SER A 14 -4.10 2.44 -1.05
C SER A 14 -4.82 1.10 -0.94
N LEU A 15 -6.12 1.15 -0.70
CA LEU A 15 -6.99 -0.02 -0.69
C LEU A 15 -7.66 -0.28 -2.06
N LYS A 16 -7.40 0.54 -3.09
CA LYS A 16 -8.04 0.41 -4.40
C LYS A 16 -7.84 -0.98 -5.01
N GLY A 17 -6.61 -1.47 -5.05
CA GLY A 17 -6.32 -2.81 -5.55
C GLY A 17 -6.95 -3.93 -4.71
N VAL A 18 -7.11 -3.73 -3.41
CA VAL A 18 -7.80 -4.70 -2.53
C VAL A 18 -9.29 -4.72 -2.81
N LYS A 19 -9.92 -3.57 -3.05
CA LYS A 19 -11.36 -3.50 -3.42
C LYS A 19 -11.62 -4.22 -4.74
N ILE A 20 -10.73 -4.07 -5.73
CA ILE A 20 -10.81 -4.79 -7.01
C ILE A 20 -10.69 -6.31 -6.77
N ALA A 21 -9.77 -6.75 -5.91
CA ALA A 21 -9.63 -8.16 -5.57
C ALA A 21 -10.89 -8.74 -4.90
N TYR A 22 -11.55 -7.99 -3.99
CA TYR A 22 -12.83 -8.42 -3.42
C TYR A 22 -13.92 -8.54 -4.48
N ALA A 23 -14.04 -7.58 -5.39
CA ALA A 23 -15.00 -7.63 -6.49
C ALA A 23 -14.77 -8.85 -7.38
N PHE A 24 -13.50 -9.14 -7.70
CA PHE A 24 -13.13 -10.32 -8.49
C PHE A 24 -13.51 -11.62 -7.78
N VAL A 25 -13.23 -11.76 -6.49
CA VAL A 25 -13.60 -12.94 -5.69
C VAL A 25 -15.13 -13.11 -5.67
N ALA A 26 -15.88 -12.03 -5.50
CA ALA A 26 -17.34 -12.08 -5.49
C ALA A 26 -17.90 -12.55 -6.84
N VAL A 27 -17.38 -12.01 -7.94
CA VAL A 27 -17.79 -12.42 -9.30
C VAL A 27 -17.45 -13.88 -9.56
N LEU A 28 -16.25 -14.32 -9.18
CA LEU A 28 -15.82 -15.72 -9.33
C LEU A 28 -16.73 -16.67 -8.55
N THR A 29 -17.03 -16.32 -7.30
CA THR A 29 -17.94 -17.12 -6.43
C THR A 29 -19.33 -17.21 -7.05
N ALA A 30 -19.89 -16.08 -7.51
CA ALA A 30 -21.18 -16.02 -8.16
C ALA A 30 -21.22 -16.84 -9.47
N ALA A 31 -20.17 -16.77 -10.27
CA ALA A 31 -20.06 -17.54 -11.52
C ALA A 31 -20.03 -19.05 -11.27
N ILE A 32 -19.26 -19.51 -10.26
CA ILE A 32 -19.22 -20.92 -9.86
C ILE A 32 -20.60 -21.37 -9.37
N ALA A 33 -21.24 -20.58 -8.49
CA ALA A 33 -22.58 -20.91 -7.97
C ALA A 33 -23.62 -20.96 -9.09
N ALA A 34 -23.63 -19.97 -10.01
CA ALA A 34 -24.56 -19.94 -11.14
C ALA A 34 -24.38 -21.15 -12.08
N TYR A 35 -23.13 -21.54 -12.34
CA TYR A 35 -22.85 -22.73 -13.14
C TYR A 35 -23.43 -23.99 -12.49
N TRP A 36 -23.22 -24.19 -11.17
CA TRP A 36 -23.72 -25.37 -10.48
C TRP A 36 -25.25 -25.41 -10.35
N LEU A 37 -25.89 -24.26 -10.19
CA LEU A 37 -27.37 -24.17 -10.10
C LEU A 37 -28.05 -24.33 -11.46
N GLY A 38 -27.38 -23.93 -12.56
CA GLY A 38 -27.94 -23.95 -13.91
C GLY A 38 -27.54 -25.17 -14.74
N ALA A 39 -26.56 -25.97 -14.31
CA ALA A 39 -26.10 -27.12 -15.07
C ALA A 39 -27.08 -28.29 -15.01
N SER A 40 -27.51 -28.76 -16.18
CA SER A 40 -28.38 -29.95 -16.29
C SER A 40 -27.64 -31.23 -15.88
N ASN A 41 -26.32 -31.27 -16.02
CA ASN A 41 -25.43 -32.35 -15.59
C ASN A 41 -24.23 -31.73 -14.84
N PRO A 42 -24.35 -31.46 -13.52
CA PRO A 42 -23.21 -30.96 -12.75
C PRO A 42 -22.11 -32.00 -12.69
N PRO A 43 -20.83 -31.60 -12.64
CA PRO A 43 -19.70 -32.52 -12.45
C PRO A 43 -19.88 -33.38 -11.18
N ASP A 44 -19.38 -34.63 -11.21
CA ASP A 44 -19.39 -35.57 -10.08
C ASP A 44 -18.41 -35.18 -8.94
N VAL A 45 -18.30 -33.88 -8.68
CA VAL A 45 -17.51 -33.34 -7.57
C VAL A 45 -18.41 -32.54 -6.62
N PRO A 46 -18.20 -32.65 -5.31
CA PRO A 46 -19.03 -31.93 -4.36
C PRO A 46 -18.88 -30.40 -4.52
N LEU A 47 -19.95 -29.63 -4.33
CA LEU A 47 -19.99 -28.18 -4.49
C LEU A 47 -18.89 -27.42 -3.69
N TRP A 48 -18.49 -27.95 -2.55
CA TRP A 48 -17.42 -27.34 -1.74
C TRP A 48 -16.05 -27.35 -2.41
N ALA A 49 -15.78 -28.31 -3.31
CA ALA A 49 -14.46 -28.44 -3.93
C ALA A 49 -14.10 -27.25 -4.82
N PRO A 50 -14.94 -26.79 -5.78
CA PRO A 50 -14.68 -25.59 -6.55
C PRO A 50 -14.73 -24.30 -5.69
N MET A 51 -15.41 -24.30 -4.54
CA MET A 51 -15.45 -23.14 -3.64
C MET A 51 -14.17 -22.91 -2.85
N LEU A 52 -13.25 -23.91 -2.78
CA LEU A 52 -11.94 -23.74 -2.14
C LEU A 52 -11.09 -22.66 -2.81
N ALA A 53 -11.16 -22.52 -4.13
CA ALA A 53 -10.38 -21.52 -4.87
C ALA A 53 -10.79 -20.07 -4.49
N PRO A 54 -12.05 -19.66 -4.59
CA PRO A 54 -12.45 -18.33 -4.15
C PRO A 54 -12.28 -18.13 -2.63
N ALA A 55 -12.43 -19.17 -1.80
CA ALA A 55 -12.18 -19.08 -0.36
C ALA A 55 -10.69 -18.77 -0.06
N ALA A 56 -9.77 -19.45 -0.73
CA ALA A 56 -8.33 -19.18 -0.60
C ALA A 56 -7.99 -17.74 -1.07
N LEU A 57 -8.54 -17.31 -2.22
CA LEU A 57 -8.35 -15.95 -2.73
C LEU A 57 -8.94 -14.89 -1.77
N LEU A 58 -10.08 -15.17 -1.15
CA LEU A 58 -10.68 -14.31 -0.14
C LEU A 58 -9.74 -14.16 1.06
N LEU A 59 -9.23 -15.27 1.60
CA LEU A 59 -8.29 -15.26 2.71
C LEU A 59 -7.04 -14.43 2.42
N LEU A 60 -6.42 -14.63 1.25
CA LEU A 60 -5.27 -13.85 0.81
C LEU A 60 -5.60 -12.36 0.68
N THR A 61 -6.79 -12.03 0.18
CA THR A 61 -7.26 -10.65 0.04
C THR A 61 -7.47 -9.98 1.40
N VAL A 62 -8.03 -10.71 2.38
CA VAL A 62 -8.19 -10.24 3.76
C VAL A 62 -6.83 -10.00 4.41
N ILE A 63 -5.88 -10.91 4.28
CA ILE A 63 -4.51 -10.74 4.82
C ILE A 63 -3.85 -9.49 4.21
N ARG A 64 -3.96 -9.29 2.88
CA ARG A 64 -3.45 -8.08 2.21
C ARG A 64 -4.15 -6.82 2.70
N HIS A 65 -5.46 -6.87 2.91
CA HIS A 65 -6.23 -5.75 3.45
C HIS A 65 -5.69 -5.32 4.83
N LEU A 66 -5.54 -6.29 5.74
CA LEU A 66 -5.06 -6.04 7.10
C LEU A 66 -3.63 -5.45 7.08
N ARG A 67 -2.73 -6.04 6.30
CA ARG A 67 -1.34 -5.54 6.15
C ARG A 67 -1.29 -4.10 5.64
N ARG A 68 -2.14 -3.75 4.66
CA ARG A 68 -2.17 -2.38 4.12
C ARG A 68 -2.71 -1.35 5.10
N ARG A 69 -3.63 -1.73 5.98
CA ARG A 69 -4.16 -0.82 7.02
C ARG A 69 -3.14 -0.48 8.10
N THR A 70 -2.20 -1.38 8.35
CA THR A 70 -1.20 -1.23 9.42
C THR A 70 0.09 -0.55 8.98
N THR A 71 0.21 -0.19 7.70
CA THR A 71 1.39 0.50 7.17
C THR A 71 1.08 1.97 6.94
N SER A 72 1.89 2.85 7.53
CA SER A 72 1.77 4.30 7.36
C SER A 72 3.14 4.99 7.36
N LEU A 73 3.24 6.08 6.60
CA LEU A 73 4.36 7.01 6.56
C LEU A 73 3.85 8.36 7.03
N ASP A 74 4.41 8.89 8.10
CA ASP A 74 4.03 10.17 8.69
C ASP A 74 5.24 11.11 8.66
N VAL A 75 5.05 12.28 8.05
CA VAL A 75 6.04 13.35 8.05
C VAL A 75 5.59 14.38 9.09
N GLN A 76 6.40 14.60 10.11
CA GLN A 76 6.14 15.54 11.20
C GLN A 76 7.34 16.45 11.40
N GLY A 77 7.25 17.68 10.90
CA GLY A 77 8.35 18.65 10.99
C GLY A 77 9.61 18.12 10.31
N GLU A 78 10.65 17.86 11.09
CA GLU A 78 11.97 17.40 10.61
C GLU A 78 12.13 15.88 10.52
N ARG A 79 11.11 15.11 10.92
CA ARG A 79 11.19 13.67 11.05
C ARG A 79 10.22 12.96 10.11
N LEU A 80 10.74 11.92 9.47
CA LEU A 80 9.98 10.95 8.70
C LEU A 80 9.80 9.69 9.55
N ARG A 81 8.56 9.36 9.89
CA ARG A 81 8.21 8.18 10.67
C ARG A 81 7.51 7.16 9.80
N TYR A 82 8.12 6.00 9.65
CA TYR A 82 7.54 4.84 8.98
C TYR A 82 7.08 3.83 10.01
N GLU A 83 5.84 3.40 9.92
CA GLU A 83 5.28 2.34 10.75
C GLU A 83 4.71 1.24 9.86
N ALA A 84 5.08 0.00 10.14
CA ALA A 84 4.54 -1.17 9.45
C ALA A 84 4.44 -2.36 10.41
N GLY A 85 3.49 -3.23 10.16
CA GLY A 85 3.35 -4.51 10.85
C GLY A 85 1.95 -4.78 11.35
N LEU A 86 1.53 -6.05 11.21
CA LEU A 86 0.23 -6.54 11.66
C LEU A 86 0.33 -7.15 13.07
N PHE A 87 1.31 -8.04 13.27
CA PHE A 87 1.55 -8.72 14.55
C PHE A 87 2.80 -8.19 15.27
N SER A 88 3.78 -7.71 14.49
CA SER A 88 5.00 -7.10 14.98
C SER A 88 5.09 -5.69 14.43
N LYS A 89 5.13 -4.69 15.30
CA LYS A 89 5.20 -3.28 14.89
C LYS A 89 6.65 -2.89 14.68
N THR A 90 7.00 -2.58 13.42
CA THR A 90 8.28 -1.95 13.09
C THR A 90 8.03 -0.45 12.95
N SER A 91 8.75 0.34 13.75
CA SER A 91 8.75 1.80 13.64
C SER A 91 10.16 2.27 13.33
N ARG A 92 10.31 3.03 12.24
CA ARG A 92 11.58 3.68 11.87
C ARG A 92 11.37 5.18 11.84
N ILE A 93 12.26 5.90 12.49
CA ILE A 93 12.26 7.36 12.52
C ILE A 93 13.55 7.81 11.85
N MET A 94 13.43 8.69 10.88
CA MET A 94 14.54 9.24 10.13
C MET A 94 14.44 10.75 10.07
N GLU A 95 15.57 11.43 10.00
CA GLU A 95 15.63 12.86 9.79
C GLU A 95 15.39 13.16 8.30
N LEU A 96 14.53 14.12 8.03
CA LEU A 96 14.18 14.52 6.67
C LEU A 96 15.37 15.12 5.90
N SER A 97 16.29 15.77 6.62
CA SER A 97 17.56 16.31 6.08
C SER A 97 18.47 15.22 5.51
N LYS A 98 18.38 13.99 6.02
CA LYS A 98 19.17 12.83 5.59
C LYS A 98 18.57 12.07 4.40
N VAL A 99 17.40 12.42 3.92
CA VAL A 99 16.77 11.81 2.74
C VAL A 99 17.62 12.18 1.51
N GLN A 100 18.17 11.18 0.83
CA GLN A 100 19.04 11.37 -0.34
C GLN A 100 18.28 11.24 -1.65
N ASP A 101 17.44 10.21 -1.75
CA ASP A 101 16.68 9.92 -2.96
C ASP A 101 15.26 9.44 -2.62
N VAL A 102 14.32 9.83 -3.47
CA VAL A 102 12.93 9.39 -3.39
C VAL A 102 12.51 8.93 -4.78
N ARG A 103 12.21 7.66 -4.91
CA ARG A 103 11.76 7.03 -6.16
C ARG A 103 10.34 6.54 -6.02
N PHE A 104 9.64 6.56 -7.13
CA PHE A 104 8.35 5.88 -7.24
C PHE A 104 8.33 5.02 -8.49
N ASP A 105 7.77 3.84 -8.35
CA ASP A 105 7.59 2.87 -9.43
C ASP A 105 6.11 2.57 -9.62
N GLN A 106 5.69 2.41 -10.88
CA GLN A 106 4.31 2.09 -11.22
C GLN A 106 4.28 1.00 -12.27
N THR A 107 3.68 -0.13 -11.95
CA THR A 107 3.28 -1.12 -12.95
C THR A 107 2.12 -0.57 -13.79
N PHE A 108 1.86 -1.18 -14.95
CA PHE A 108 0.75 -0.76 -15.81
C PHE A 108 -0.60 -0.76 -15.07
N GLY A 109 -0.89 -1.83 -14.31
CA GLY A 109 -2.11 -1.91 -13.50
C GLY A 109 -2.19 -0.85 -12.40
N GLN A 110 -1.07 -0.55 -11.72
CA GLN A 110 -1.00 0.51 -10.71
C GLN A 110 -1.24 1.89 -11.35
N ARG A 111 -0.75 2.12 -12.56
CA ARG A 111 -0.93 3.38 -13.28
C ARG A 111 -2.41 3.62 -13.61
N ILE A 112 -3.14 2.59 -14.05
CA ILE A 112 -4.59 2.69 -14.34
C ILE A 112 -5.38 3.10 -13.10
N ILE A 113 -5.06 2.53 -11.93
CA ILE A 113 -5.78 2.80 -10.68
C ILE A 113 -5.21 4.01 -9.90
N GLY A 114 -4.17 4.67 -10.42
CA GLY A 114 -3.54 5.84 -9.80
C GLY A 114 -2.79 5.53 -8.51
N THR A 115 -2.15 4.34 -8.44
CA THR A 115 -1.31 3.93 -7.31
C THR A 115 0.12 3.67 -7.76
N GLY A 116 1.06 3.50 -6.82
CA GLY A 116 2.44 3.10 -7.11
C GLY A 116 3.21 2.83 -5.84
N ASP A 117 4.41 2.32 -6.00
CA ASP A 117 5.31 1.98 -4.90
C ASP A 117 6.29 3.15 -4.70
N LEU A 118 6.45 3.57 -3.46
CA LEU A 118 7.36 4.64 -3.06
C LEU A 118 8.57 4.05 -2.35
N SER A 119 9.76 4.47 -2.75
CA SER A 119 11.02 4.11 -2.13
C SER A 119 11.74 5.38 -1.67
N VAL A 120 12.08 5.44 -0.38
CA VAL A 120 12.83 6.55 0.22
C VAL A 120 14.17 6.01 0.69
N GLU A 121 15.25 6.62 0.23
CA GLU A 121 16.64 6.28 0.60
C GLU A 121 17.24 7.42 1.44
N THR A 122 17.91 7.07 2.54
CA THR A 122 18.59 8.02 3.42
C THR A 122 20.09 7.73 3.49
N ALA A 123 20.89 8.67 3.95
CA ALA A 123 22.30 8.48 4.18
C ALA A 123 22.52 7.47 5.33
N GLY A 124 23.11 6.29 5.01
CA GLY A 124 23.43 5.22 5.96
C GLY A 124 23.12 3.83 5.39
N GLU A 125 23.86 2.83 5.86
CA GLU A 125 23.93 1.48 5.23
C GLU A 125 22.62 0.64 5.23
N THR A 126 21.56 1.04 5.92
CA THR A 126 20.33 0.21 6.07
C THR A 126 19.04 1.00 5.92
N SER A 127 19.01 2.05 5.14
CA SER A 127 17.95 3.05 5.23
C SER A 127 17.04 3.19 4.02
N ARG A 128 16.83 2.12 3.28
CA ARG A 128 15.77 2.11 2.25
C ARG A 128 14.43 1.71 2.88
N ILE A 129 13.45 2.61 2.78
CA ILE A 129 12.05 2.29 3.09
C ILE A 129 11.30 2.12 1.78
N VAL A 130 10.54 1.03 1.67
CA VAL A 130 9.65 0.79 0.54
C VAL A 130 8.22 0.74 1.06
N MET A 131 7.36 1.55 0.47
CA MET A 131 5.93 1.60 0.77
C MET A 131 5.14 1.26 -0.50
N ALA A 132 4.53 0.08 -0.52
CA ALA A 132 3.82 -0.41 -1.69
C ALA A 132 2.43 0.22 -1.84
N SER A 133 2.03 0.43 -3.10
CA SER A 133 0.67 0.83 -3.50
C SER A 133 0.13 2.04 -2.73
N ILE A 134 0.82 3.17 -2.76
CA ILE A 134 0.30 4.45 -2.28
C ILE A 134 -0.51 5.16 -3.37
N ASP A 135 -1.43 6.01 -2.97
CA ASP A 135 -2.15 6.87 -3.90
C ASP A 135 -1.25 8.04 -4.33
N ARG A 136 -1.32 8.43 -5.60
CA ARG A 136 -0.59 9.57 -6.19
C ARG A 136 0.90 9.58 -5.84
N PRO A 137 1.66 8.53 -6.17
CA PRO A 137 3.05 8.37 -5.71
C PRO A 137 3.97 9.50 -6.15
N ARG A 138 3.73 10.09 -7.34
CA ARG A 138 4.51 11.23 -7.84
C ARG A 138 4.40 12.45 -6.93
N GLU A 139 3.17 12.87 -6.61
CA GLU A 139 2.93 14.03 -5.76
C GLU A 139 3.54 13.84 -4.37
N VAL A 140 3.43 12.63 -3.82
CA VAL A 140 4.03 12.28 -2.53
C VAL A 140 5.55 12.33 -2.59
N ALA A 141 6.17 11.80 -3.64
CA ALA A 141 7.62 11.82 -3.82
C ALA A 141 8.16 13.25 -3.95
N GLU A 142 7.54 14.06 -4.81
CA GLU A 142 7.90 15.48 -5.02
C GLU A 142 7.81 16.26 -3.70
N HIS A 143 6.72 16.07 -2.96
CA HIS A 143 6.52 16.77 -1.69
C HIS A 143 7.55 16.39 -0.61
N ILE A 144 7.92 15.10 -0.49
CA ILE A 144 8.97 14.65 0.42
C ILE A 144 10.32 15.28 0.04
N LEU A 145 10.65 15.35 -1.26
CA LEU A 145 11.88 15.97 -1.75
C LEU A 145 11.91 17.47 -1.47
N GLU A 146 10.81 18.19 -1.67
CA GLU A 146 10.71 19.61 -1.35
C GLU A 146 10.94 19.88 0.13
N LEU A 147 10.28 19.11 1.00
CA LEU A 147 10.46 19.21 2.44
C LEU A 147 11.91 18.90 2.87
N SER A 148 12.52 17.88 2.26
CA SER A 148 13.92 17.51 2.52
C SER A 148 14.89 18.63 2.13
N ARG A 149 14.68 19.28 0.95
CA ARG A 149 15.50 20.42 0.48
C ARG A 149 15.32 21.63 1.40
N ALA A 150 14.08 21.95 1.75
CA ALA A 150 13.79 23.06 2.66
C ALA A 150 14.45 22.88 4.04
N GLN A 151 14.50 21.64 4.53
CA GLN A 151 15.15 21.33 5.79
C GLN A 151 16.66 21.44 5.73
N ARG A 152 17.31 20.98 4.65
CA ARG A 152 18.75 21.15 4.44
C ARG A 152 19.18 22.61 4.32
N ALA A 153 18.33 23.47 3.76
CA ALA A 153 18.61 24.91 3.66
C ALA A 153 18.53 25.64 5.01
N ARG A 154 17.98 25.02 6.05
CA ARG A 154 17.86 25.56 7.41
C ARG A 154 18.91 25.05 8.37
N SER A 155 19.59 23.95 8.02
CA SER A 155 20.69 23.34 8.79
C SER A 155 22.02 23.97 8.42
#